data_9e7047cb8aeed5da82e44f1686e0795b
#
_entry.id   9e7047cb8aeed5da82e44f1686e0795b
#
_cell.length_a   1.000
_cell.length_b   1.000
_cell.length_c   1.000
_cell.angle_alpha   90.00
_cell.angle_beta   90.00
_cell.angle_gamma   90.00
#
_symmetry.space_group_name_H-M   'P 1'
#
loop_
_entity.id
_entity.type
_entity.pdbx_description
1 polymer ?
#
loop_
_entity_poly.entity_id
_entity_poly.type
_entity_poly.pdbx_seq_one_letter_code
_entity_poly.pdbx_strand_id
1 'polypeptide(L)'
;MINLKSWDWESSEKMIPFGDWQGNFEWVEEPYASPDGEKIAAIVNVAEGEFKVCVNGESWENTFDKIWYLRFAPDGRLTAIVSEMGEWTVAVDGAAWENKFGYAWNTLFSHDGRHIAVAVQQDMAYTTIARNGTGLYLAAFGFDQELRNGRQVER
;
A
#
# COMPACT_ATOMS: atom_id res chain seq x y z
N MET A 1 10.27 11.83 6.20
CA MET A 1 11.75 11.78 5.98
C MET A 1 12.22 10.38 6.26
N ILE A 2 12.88 9.75 5.31
CA ILE A 2 13.49 8.44 5.52
C ILE A 2 14.56 8.59 6.59
N ASN A 3 14.49 7.81 7.65
CA ASN A 3 15.48 7.86 8.71
C ASN A 3 16.72 7.04 8.32
N LEU A 4 17.67 7.67 7.66
CA LEU A 4 18.90 7.03 7.21
C LEU A 4 19.77 6.48 8.37
N LYS A 5 19.54 6.94 9.59
CA LYS A 5 20.27 6.46 10.77
C LYS A 5 19.83 5.05 11.21
N SER A 6 18.64 4.62 10.79
CA SER A 6 18.15 3.27 11.08
C SER A 6 18.61 2.23 10.06
N TRP A 7 19.29 2.65 9.01
CA TRP A 7 19.77 1.72 7.98
C TRP A 7 21.04 1.02 8.46
N ASP A 8 21.16 -0.23 8.11
CA ASP A 8 22.37 -1.00 8.32
C ASP A 8 23.39 -0.68 7.21
N TRP A 9 24.25 0.29 7.47
CA TRP A 9 25.28 0.71 6.53
C TRP A 9 26.53 -0.19 6.57
N GLU A 10 26.61 -1.12 7.51
CA GLU A 10 27.72 -2.08 7.60
C GLU A 10 27.52 -3.27 6.68
N SER A 11 26.27 -3.58 6.37
CA SER A 11 25.90 -4.61 5.41
C SER A 11 25.77 -4.04 4.01
N SER A 12 26.64 -4.45 3.10
CA SER A 12 26.56 -4.07 1.68
C SER A 12 25.53 -4.90 0.91
N GLU A 13 25.06 -5.99 1.48
CA GLU A 13 24.14 -6.93 0.85
C GLU A 13 23.27 -7.64 1.89
N LYS A 14 21.96 -7.69 1.62
CA LYS A 14 21.01 -8.52 2.36
C LYS A 14 20.35 -9.50 1.40
N MET A 15 20.50 -10.77 1.69
CA MET A 15 19.88 -11.83 0.90
C MET A 15 18.57 -12.27 1.56
N ILE A 16 17.46 -12.13 0.81
CA ILE A 16 16.15 -12.65 1.20
C ILE A 16 15.85 -13.82 0.26
N PRO A 17 15.67 -15.05 0.78
CA PRO A 17 15.45 -16.21 -0.07
C PRO A 17 14.07 -16.13 -0.73
N PHE A 18 14.05 -15.83 -2.01
CA PHE A 18 12.83 -15.71 -2.81
C PHE A 18 12.38 -17.04 -3.41
N GLY A 19 13.30 -18.00 -3.56
CA GLY A 19 13.02 -19.31 -4.16
C GLY A 19 11.98 -20.13 -3.39
N ASP A 20 11.92 -19.96 -2.06
CA ASP A 20 10.96 -20.66 -1.23
C ASP A 20 9.51 -20.20 -1.48
N TRP A 21 9.32 -18.97 -1.96
CA TRP A 21 8.00 -18.42 -2.26
C TRP A 21 7.36 -19.13 -3.45
N GLN A 22 8.15 -19.48 -4.47
CA GLN A 22 7.66 -20.13 -5.68
C GLN A 22 7.09 -21.53 -5.38
N GLY A 23 7.55 -22.17 -4.32
CA GLY A 23 7.02 -23.48 -3.89
C GLY A 23 5.72 -23.39 -3.09
N ASN A 24 5.41 -22.21 -2.54
CA ASN A 24 4.26 -22.00 -1.67
C ASN A 24 3.07 -21.34 -2.36
N PHE A 25 3.27 -20.75 -3.55
CA PHE A 25 2.25 -19.99 -4.27
C PHE A 25 2.15 -20.44 -5.72
N GLU A 26 0.97 -20.31 -6.32
CA GLU A 26 0.79 -20.63 -7.75
C GLU A 26 1.64 -19.72 -8.63
N TRP A 27 1.74 -18.43 -8.25
CA TRP A 27 2.65 -17.47 -8.87
C TRP A 27 2.91 -16.27 -7.97
N VAL A 28 3.96 -15.56 -8.28
CA VAL A 28 4.44 -14.39 -7.53
C VAL A 28 4.69 -13.27 -8.53
N GLU A 29 4.09 -12.10 -8.29
CA GLU A 29 4.33 -10.91 -9.11
C GLU A 29 5.65 -10.24 -8.76
N GLU A 30 6.10 -9.36 -9.63
CA GLU A 30 7.34 -8.61 -9.49
C GLU A 30 7.50 -7.99 -8.10
N PRO A 31 8.60 -8.28 -7.40
CA PRO A 31 8.78 -7.83 -6.03
C PRO A 31 9.20 -6.36 -5.94
N TYR A 32 8.84 -5.73 -4.83
CA TYR A 32 9.24 -4.38 -4.45
C TYR A 32 10.07 -4.41 -3.18
N ALA A 33 11.22 -3.73 -3.20
CA ALA A 33 12.05 -3.55 -2.01
C ALA A 33 11.56 -2.35 -1.18
N SER A 34 11.66 -2.46 0.14
CA SER A 34 11.43 -1.33 1.03
C SER A 34 12.53 -0.28 0.88
N PRO A 35 12.26 1.00 1.21
CA PRO A 35 13.24 2.07 1.09
C PRO A 35 14.54 1.84 1.88
N ASP A 36 14.45 1.13 3.01
CA ASP A 36 15.60 0.78 3.85
C ASP A 36 16.32 -0.51 3.41
N GLY A 37 15.81 -1.20 2.38
CA GLY A 37 16.38 -2.46 1.88
C GLY A 37 16.14 -3.68 2.76
N GLU A 38 15.38 -3.57 3.85
CA GLU A 38 15.15 -4.64 4.82
C GLU A 38 14.04 -5.61 4.44
N LYS A 39 13.15 -5.19 3.54
CA LYS A 39 11.96 -5.97 3.16
C LYS A 39 11.83 -6.08 1.65
N ILE A 40 11.35 -7.22 1.21
CA ILE A 40 10.84 -7.47 -0.14
C ILE A 40 9.38 -7.85 -0.01
N ALA A 41 8.52 -7.18 -0.76
CA ALA A 41 7.10 -7.47 -0.80
C ALA A 41 6.68 -7.83 -2.23
N ALA A 42 5.80 -8.79 -2.37
CA ALA A 42 5.22 -9.18 -3.65
C ALA A 42 3.76 -9.60 -3.49
N ILE A 43 3.02 -9.50 -4.58
CA ILE A 43 1.67 -10.04 -4.66
C ILE A 43 1.79 -11.52 -5.00
N VAL A 44 1.08 -12.37 -4.28
CA VAL A 44 1.10 -13.81 -4.46
C VAL A 44 -0.31 -14.34 -4.68
N ASN A 45 -0.45 -15.29 -5.58
CA ASN A 45 -1.70 -16.00 -5.79
C ASN A 45 -1.72 -17.25 -4.88
N VAL A 46 -2.73 -17.37 -4.05
CA VAL A 46 -2.85 -18.47 -3.08
C VAL A 46 -3.90 -19.50 -3.48
N ALA A 47 -4.88 -19.09 -4.29
CA ALA A 47 -5.88 -19.94 -4.90
C ALA A 47 -6.49 -19.19 -6.10
N GLU A 48 -7.33 -19.87 -6.89
CA GLU A 48 -8.02 -19.23 -8.01
C GLU A 48 -8.84 -18.02 -7.55
N GLY A 49 -8.48 -16.82 -8.06
CA GLY A 49 -9.11 -15.57 -7.70
C GLY A 49 -8.80 -15.06 -6.28
N GLU A 50 -7.83 -15.65 -5.59
CA GLU A 50 -7.44 -15.26 -4.25
C GLU A 50 -5.97 -14.80 -4.20
N PHE A 51 -5.76 -13.57 -3.79
CA PHE A 51 -4.46 -12.94 -3.72
C PHE A 51 -4.12 -12.47 -2.32
N LYS A 52 -2.83 -12.51 -2.01
CA LYS A 52 -2.25 -11.95 -0.77
C LYS A 52 -1.04 -11.10 -1.10
N VAL A 53 -0.62 -10.30 -0.17
CA VAL A 53 0.73 -9.72 -0.16
C VAL A 53 1.61 -10.56 0.74
N CYS A 54 2.77 -10.90 0.24
CA CYS A 54 3.81 -11.61 1.00
C CYS A 54 4.99 -10.65 1.23
N VAL A 55 5.47 -10.58 2.46
CA VAL A 55 6.60 -9.75 2.86
C VAL A 55 7.66 -10.64 3.50
N ASN A 56 8.85 -10.71 2.94
CA ASN A 56 9.94 -11.56 3.42
C ASN A 56 9.55 -13.04 3.66
N GLY A 57 8.60 -13.55 2.87
CA GLY A 57 8.10 -14.93 2.99
C GLY A 57 6.86 -15.10 3.87
N GLU A 58 6.42 -14.06 4.56
CA GLU A 58 5.20 -14.08 5.38
C GLU A 58 4.05 -13.36 4.67
N SER A 59 2.94 -14.03 4.49
CA SER A 59 1.76 -13.45 3.84
C SER A 59 0.89 -12.66 4.81
N TRP A 60 0.27 -11.60 4.31
CA TRP A 60 -0.83 -10.95 5.02
C TRP A 60 -1.91 -11.99 5.36
N GLU A 61 -2.62 -11.75 6.45
CA GLU A 61 -3.67 -12.66 6.90
C GLU A 61 -4.87 -12.69 5.94
N ASN A 62 -5.26 -11.51 5.45
CA ASN A 62 -6.42 -11.36 4.57
C ASN A 62 -6.09 -11.70 3.12
N THR A 63 -7.07 -12.28 2.42
CA THR A 63 -7.08 -12.47 0.97
C THR A 63 -7.94 -11.40 0.30
N PHE A 64 -7.65 -11.12 -0.96
CA PHE A 64 -8.39 -10.16 -1.80
C PHE A 64 -8.63 -10.75 -3.18
N ASP A 65 -9.69 -10.29 -3.84
CA ASP A 65 -10.00 -10.71 -5.22
C ASP A 65 -8.98 -10.17 -6.22
N LYS A 66 -8.46 -8.98 -5.95
CA LYS A 66 -7.39 -8.32 -6.72
C LYS A 66 -6.54 -7.46 -5.81
N ILE A 67 -5.25 -7.39 -6.14
CA ILE A 67 -4.29 -6.50 -5.50
C ILE A 67 -3.45 -5.85 -6.58
N TRP A 68 -3.23 -4.56 -6.46
CA TRP A 68 -2.30 -3.85 -7.32
C TRP A 68 -1.68 -2.64 -6.62
N TYR A 69 -0.76 -1.98 -7.31
CA TYR A 69 -0.11 -0.77 -6.85
C TYR A 69 0.49 -0.91 -5.44
N LEU A 70 1.27 -1.97 -5.27
CA LEU A 70 2.01 -2.24 -4.04
C LEU A 70 3.11 -1.18 -3.87
N ARG A 71 3.10 -0.46 -2.74
CA ARG A 71 4.07 0.60 -2.45
C ARG A 71 4.39 0.68 -0.98
N PHE A 72 5.67 0.89 -0.69
CA PHE A 72 6.10 1.26 0.66
C PHE A 72 5.94 2.76 0.86
N ALA A 73 5.30 3.15 1.96
CA ALA A 73 5.26 4.53 2.40
C ALA A 73 6.62 4.97 2.96
N PRO A 74 6.90 6.29 3.04
CA PRO A 74 8.16 6.78 3.60
C PRO A 74 8.45 6.36 5.04
N ASP A 75 7.43 6.03 5.82
CA ASP A 75 7.55 5.51 7.19
C ASP A 75 7.74 3.99 7.27
N GLY A 76 7.81 3.31 6.12
CA GLY A 76 8.04 1.87 6.01
C GLY A 76 6.78 1.01 6.01
N ARG A 77 5.58 1.59 6.18
CA ARG A 77 4.33 0.84 6.02
C ARG A 77 4.14 0.42 4.58
N LEU A 78 3.60 -0.76 4.38
CA LEU A 78 3.30 -1.29 3.06
C LEU A 78 1.84 -1.04 2.70
N THR A 79 1.61 -0.43 1.56
CA THR A 79 0.26 -0.16 1.04
C THR A 79 -0.01 -0.90 -0.25
N ALA A 80 -1.24 -1.28 -0.46
CA ALA A 80 -1.73 -1.84 -1.70
C ALA A 80 -3.15 -1.34 -1.99
N ILE A 81 -3.50 -1.27 -3.26
CA ILE A 81 -4.89 -1.10 -3.66
C ILE A 81 -5.49 -2.49 -3.80
N VAL A 82 -6.58 -2.74 -3.10
CA VAL A 82 -7.21 -4.06 -3.01
C VAL A 82 -8.67 -4.02 -3.40
N SER A 83 -9.16 -5.14 -3.91
CA SER A 83 -10.57 -5.31 -4.28
C SER A 83 -11.17 -6.51 -3.58
N GLU A 84 -12.37 -6.32 -3.07
CA GLU A 84 -13.24 -7.36 -2.53
C GLU A 84 -14.67 -7.15 -3.05
N MET A 85 -15.27 -8.21 -3.60
CA MET A 85 -16.66 -8.20 -4.09
C MET A 85 -16.95 -7.06 -5.08
N GLY A 86 -15.95 -6.69 -5.89
CA GLY A 86 -16.07 -5.63 -6.90
C GLY A 86 -15.89 -4.22 -6.39
N GLU A 87 -15.68 -4.01 -5.11
CA GLU A 87 -15.37 -2.72 -4.51
C GLU A 87 -13.87 -2.58 -4.22
N TRP A 88 -13.36 -1.37 -4.25
CA TRP A 88 -11.95 -1.05 -4.12
C TRP A 88 -11.65 -0.24 -2.87
N THR A 89 -10.48 -0.46 -2.29
CA THR A 89 -9.98 0.33 -1.16
C THR A 89 -8.45 0.25 -1.06
N VAL A 90 -7.90 0.86 -0.04
CA VAL A 90 -6.48 0.76 0.31
C VAL A 90 -6.31 -0.18 1.50
N ALA A 91 -5.35 -1.07 1.42
CA ALA A 91 -4.88 -1.85 2.55
C ALA A 91 -3.51 -1.32 3.01
N VAL A 92 -3.30 -1.24 4.31
CA VAL A 92 -2.04 -0.83 4.95
C VAL A 92 -1.61 -1.92 5.91
N ASP A 93 -0.44 -2.49 5.68
CA ASP A 93 0.11 -3.62 6.45
C ASP A 93 -0.92 -4.76 6.66
N GLY A 94 -1.72 -5.05 5.63
CA GLY A 94 -2.74 -6.08 5.62
C GLY A 94 -4.12 -5.67 6.10
N ALA A 95 -4.28 -4.48 6.67
CA ALA A 95 -5.57 -3.96 7.12
C ALA A 95 -6.22 -3.06 6.05
N ALA A 96 -7.32 -3.50 5.47
CA ALA A 96 -8.08 -2.70 4.52
C ALA A 96 -8.86 -1.58 5.23
N TRP A 97 -8.96 -0.44 4.57
CA TRP A 97 -9.83 0.63 5.05
C TRP A 97 -11.30 0.18 5.01
N GLU A 98 -12.10 0.67 5.93
CA GLU A 98 -13.54 0.37 5.98
C GLU A 98 -14.30 0.98 4.80
N ASN A 99 -13.86 2.14 4.33
CA ASN A 99 -14.48 2.82 3.19
C ASN A 99 -14.13 2.10 1.89
N LYS A 100 -15.16 1.78 1.11
CA LYS A 100 -15.06 1.12 -0.19
C LYS A 100 -15.49 2.09 -1.30
N PHE A 101 -14.91 1.93 -2.47
CA PHE A 101 -15.10 2.81 -3.63
C PHE A 101 -15.37 1.98 -4.88
N GLY A 102 -16.02 2.59 -5.87
CA GLY A 102 -16.25 1.95 -7.15
C GLY A 102 -14.96 1.62 -7.89
N TYR A 103 -13.93 2.46 -7.73
CA TYR A 103 -12.58 2.25 -8.22
C TYR A 103 -11.56 3.05 -7.42
N ALA A 104 -10.32 2.59 -7.37
CA ALA A 104 -9.22 3.28 -6.70
C ALA A 104 -7.91 3.12 -7.47
N TRP A 105 -7.09 4.16 -7.51
CA TRP A 105 -5.77 4.15 -8.15
C TRP A 105 -4.86 5.23 -7.56
N ASN A 106 -3.55 5.10 -7.77
CA ASN A 106 -2.57 6.11 -7.39
C ASN A 106 -2.58 6.49 -5.90
N THR A 107 -1.90 5.72 -5.07
CA THR A 107 -1.61 6.16 -3.71
C THR A 107 -0.49 7.19 -3.71
N LEU A 108 -0.69 8.24 -2.91
CA LEU A 108 0.30 9.28 -2.63
C LEU A 108 0.55 9.33 -1.14
N PHE A 109 1.75 9.72 -0.76
CA PHE A 109 2.15 9.83 0.64
C PHE A 109 2.60 11.24 0.97
N SER A 110 2.27 11.72 2.18
CA SER A 110 2.93 12.88 2.73
C SER A 110 4.42 12.59 2.97
N HIS A 111 5.23 13.63 3.07
CA HIS A 111 6.68 13.49 3.22
C HIS A 111 7.08 12.68 4.46
N ASP A 112 6.32 12.78 5.53
CA ASP A 112 6.53 12.01 6.77
C ASP A 112 5.88 10.61 6.76
N GLY A 113 5.15 10.27 5.69
CA GLY A 113 4.45 9.00 5.53
C GLY A 113 3.15 8.86 6.34
N ARG A 114 2.77 9.85 7.14
CA ARG A 114 1.59 9.72 8.01
C ARG A 114 0.27 9.81 7.27
N HIS A 115 0.23 10.56 6.17
CA HIS A 115 -0.95 10.72 5.36
C HIS A 115 -0.83 9.88 4.09
N ILE A 116 -1.89 9.17 3.78
CA ILE A 116 -2.03 8.38 2.57
C ILE A 116 -3.24 8.92 1.82
N ALA A 117 -3.04 9.34 0.57
CA ALA A 117 -4.10 9.76 -0.31
C ALA A 117 -4.26 8.77 -1.45
N VAL A 118 -5.48 8.60 -1.92
CA VAL A 118 -5.80 7.75 -3.05
C VAL A 118 -6.84 8.44 -3.92
N ALA A 119 -6.67 8.38 -5.23
CA ALA A 119 -7.69 8.80 -6.18
C ALA A 119 -8.76 7.71 -6.26
N VAL A 120 -10.03 8.09 -6.19
CA VAL A 120 -11.15 7.15 -6.19
C VAL A 120 -12.27 7.60 -7.12
N GLN A 121 -13.05 6.64 -7.58
CA GLN A 121 -14.35 6.86 -8.17
C GLN A 121 -15.44 6.48 -7.16
N GLN A 122 -16.32 7.41 -6.88
CA GLN A 122 -17.48 7.21 -6.03
C GLN A 122 -18.68 7.95 -6.63
N ASP A 123 -19.82 7.28 -6.72
CA ASP A 123 -21.08 7.85 -7.23
C ASP A 123 -20.91 8.56 -8.60
N MET A 124 -20.20 7.93 -9.52
CA MET A 124 -19.89 8.46 -10.86
C MET A 124 -19.00 9.73 -10.86
N ALA A 125 -18.47 10.13 -9.71
CA ALA A 125 -17.54 11.25 -9.58
C ALA A 125 -16.14 10.76 -9.21
N TYR A 126 -15.14 11.54 -9.64
CA TYR A 126 -13.74 11.30 -9.29
C TYR A 126 -13.31 12.26 -8.17
N THR A 127 -12.68 11.74 -7.16
CA THR A 127 -12.18 12.53 -6.04
C THR A 127 -10.91 11.91 -5.46
N THR A 128 -10.24 12.64 -4.60
CA THR A 128 -9.11 12.14 -3.82
C THR A 128 -9.52 12.05 -2.37
N ILE A 129 -9.25 10.91 -1.76
CA ILE A 129 -9.50 10.68 -0.34
C ILE A 129 -8.16 10.50 0.35
N ALA A 130 -7.98 11.18 1.46
CA ALA A 130 -6.78 11.06 2.27
C ALA A 130 -7.12 10.57 3.67
N ARG A 131 -6.23 9.78 4.23
CA ARG A 131 -6.32 9.30 5.61
C ARG A 131 -5.03 9.58 6.36
N ASN A 132 -5.15 10.22 7.51
CA ASN A 132 -4.14 10.16 8.56
C ASN A 132 -4.63 9.16 9.61
N GLY A 133 -3.82 8.47 10.33
CA GLY A 133 -4.18 7.35 11.19
C GLY A 133 -5.53 7.38 11.96
N THR A 134 -6.26 8.49 11.98
CA THR A 134 -7.48 8.70 12.77
C THR A 134 -8.73 9.10 11.97
N GLY A 135 -8.64 9.45 10.72
CA GLY A 135 -9.79 9.90 9.94
C GLY A 135 -9.64 9.81 8.44
N LEU A 136 -10.78 9.85 7.76
CA LEU A 136 -10.88 9.92 6.31
C LEU A 136 -11.21 11.35 5.90
N TYR A 137 -10.45 11.90 4.95
CA TYR A 137 -10.67 13.25 4.45
C TYR A 137 -11.02 13.20 2.96
N LEU A 138 -12.08 13.91 2.61
CA LEU A 138 -12.44 14.09 1.20
C LEU A 138 -11.66 15.29 0.64
N ALA A 139 -10.94 15.07 -0.44
CA ALA A 139 -10.17 16.12 -1.06
C ALA A 139 -10.64 16.35 -2.50
N ALA A 140 -11.00 17.58 -2.82
CA ALA A 140 -11.29 18.00 -4.17
C ALA A 140 -10.01 18.18 -5.00
N PHE A 141 -10.14 18.25 -6.31
CA PHE A 141 -9.06 18.51 -7.25
C PHE A 141 -8.19 19.70 -6.79
N GLY A 142 -6.88 19.50 -6.62
CA GLY A 142 -5.95 20.51 -6.10
C GLY A 142 -5.31 20.15 -4.77
N PHE A 143 -5.69 19.04 -4.20
CA PHE A 143 -5.26 18.55 -2.89
C PHE A 143 -3.77 18.24 -2.76
N ASP A 144 -3.07 18.03 -3.85
CA ASP A 144 -1.63 17.82 -3.86
C ASP A 144 -0.84 18.88 -3.09
N GLN A 145 -1.28 20.13 -3.13
CA GLN A 145 -0.62 21.22 -2.41
C GLN A 145 -0.95 21.21 -0.92
N GLU A 146 -2.16 20.80 -0.54
CA GLU A 146 -2.58 20.77 0.87
C GLU A 146 -1.99 19.58 1.61
N LEU A 147 -1.91 18.41 0.97
CA LEU A 147 -1.15 17.26 1.52
C LEU A 147 0.31 17.62 1.77
N ARG A 148 0.96 18.30 0.84
CA ARG A 148 2.33 18.77 1.00
C ARG A 148 2.48 19.75 2.16
N ASN A 149 1.47 20.53 2.46
CA ASN A 149 1.45 21.53 3.52
C ASN A 149 0.88 21.02 4.85
N GLY A 150 0.46 19.76 4.92
CA GLY A 150 -0.09 19.14 6.15
C GLY A 150 -1.41 19.75 6.64
N ARG A 151 -2.16 20.43 5.76
CA ARG A 151 -3.47 20.99 6.11
C ARG A 151 -4.57 19.94 5.94
N GLN A 152 -5.40 19.83 6.96
CA GLN A 152 -6.60 19.00 6.97
C GLN A 152 -7.75 19.77 6.31
N VAL A 153 -8.47 19.12 5.41
CA VAL A 153 -9.76 19.60 4.91
C VAL A 153 -10.83 18.77 5.59
N GLU A 154 -11.44 19.32 6.61
CA GLU A 154 -12.64 18.74 7.23
C GLU A 154 -13.88 19.11 6.40
N ARG A 155 -14.74 18.14 6.20
CA ARG A 155 -16.11 18.37 5.78
C ARG A 155 -17.07 18.07 6.91
#